data_d9e6a301e9e412333a4f47c215748cf2
#
_entry.id   d9e6a301e9e412333a4f47c215748cf2
#
_cell.length_a   1.000
_cell.length_b   1.000
_cell.length_c   1.000
_cell.angle_alpha   90.00
_cell.angle_beta   90.00
_cell.angle_gamma   90.00
#
_symmetry.space_group_name_H-M   'P 1'
#
loop_
_entity.id
_entity.type
_entity.pdbx_description
1 polymer ?
#
loop_
_entity_poly.entity_id
_entity_poly.type
_entity_poly.pdbx_seq_one_letter_code
_entity_poly.pdbx_strand_id
1 'polypeptide(L)'
;MPRADGRAAGDLRPLALERGANPYAEGSCLVRMGGTLVLCTASVEAGVPGWRKGTGQGWVTAEYAMLPRATTERTPRERQGAGGRTHEIQRLIGRSARAALRGFDFGEHTIRLDCDVLQADGGTRTAAVSGAAVALADACVRLAGSAGVKNPFERLVAAVSVGIVDGEPRLDLCYAEDKVAEVDANVVVAEPDGLVEVQGTGEHGTFARAQLDRMLDLALAGTARIFAAQRSALGW
;
A
#
# COMPACT_ATOMS: atom_id res chain seq x y z
N MET A 1 -0.66 -20.48 19.07
CA MET A 1 0.02 -19.79 20.19
C MET A 1 -0.42 -18.34 20.29
N PRO A 2 -0.43 -17.71 21.50
CA PRO A 2 -0.72 -16.27 21.55
C PRO A 2 0.31 -15.48 20.73
N ARG A 3 -0.11 -14.36 20.15
CA ARG A 3 0.78 -13.47 19.39
C ARG A 3 1.84 -12.87 20.34
N ALA A 4 3.07 -12.70 19.84
CA ALA A 4 4.19 -12.22 20.66
C ALA A 4 3.97 -10.82 21.25
N ASP A 5 3.16 -10.00 20.59
CA ASP A 5 2.78 -8.63 21.02
C ASP A 5 1.46 -8.56 21.79
N GLY A 6 0.83 -9.69 22.07
CA GLY A 6 -0.41 -9.81 22.86
C GLY A 6 -1.69 -9.42 22.14
N ARG A 7 -1.64 -9.10 20.82
CA ARG A 7 -2.85 -8.78 20.02
C ARG A 7 -3.75 -10.00 19.85
N ALA A 8 -5.06 -9.78 19.72
CA ALA A 8 -5.98 -10.79 19.21
C ALA A 8 -5.75 -11.05 17.71
N ALA A 9 -6.23 -12.20 17.22
CA ALA A 9 -6.06 -12.61 15.82
C ALA A 9 -6.58 -11.57 14.82
N GLY A 10 -7.64 -10.85 15.14
CA GLY A 10 -8.27 -9.81 14.32
C GLY A 10 -7.76 -8.38 14.57
N ASP A 11 -6.68 -8.19 15.32
CA ASP A 11 -6.18 -6.85 15.63
C ASP A 11 -5.09 -6.38 14.67
N LEU A 12 -5.19 -5.11 14.27
CA LEU A 12 -4.09 -4.39 13.63
C LEU A 12 -3.04 -4.00 14.67
N ARG A 13 -1.78 -3.91 14.23
CA ARG A 13 -0.74 -3.17 14.99
C ARG A 13 -1.14 -1.70 15.11
N PRO A 14 -0.56 -0.95 16.08
CA PRO A 14 -0.74 0.50 16.15
C PRO A 14 -0.45 1.13 14.78
N LEU A 15 -1.41 1.92 14.26
CA LEU A 15 -1.35 2.59 12.97
C LEU A 15 -1.31 4.10 13.15
N ALA A 16 -0.35 4.76 12.49
CA ALA A 16 -0.31 6.21 12.36
C ALA A 16 0.01 6.59 10.90
N LEU A 17 -0.68 7.60 10.39
CA LEU A 17 -0.50 8.17 9.06
C LEU A 17 -0.19 9.65 9.23
N GLU A 18 1.07 10.04 9.03
CA GLU A 18 1.52 11.42 9.10
C GLU A 18 1.52 12.02 7.70
N ARG A 19 0.51 12.85 7.40
CA ARG A 19 0.36 13.56 6.14
C ARG A 19 1.32 14.74 6.04
N GLY A 20 1.84 15.01 4.84
CA GLY A 20 2.73 16.16 4.62
C GLY A 20 4.15 15.93 5.14
N ALA A 21 4.58 14.67 5.26
CA ALA A 21 5.89 14.29 5.79
C ALA A 21 7.07 14.74 4.91
N ASN A 22 6.83 15.08 3.64
CA ASN A 22 7.82 15.63 2.71
C ASN A 22 7.29 16.93 2.10
N PRO A 23 7.97 18.08 2.29
CA PRO A 23 7.49 19.38 1.81
C PRO A 23 7.70 19.61 0.31
N TYR A 24 8.50 18.80 -0.37
CA TYR A 24 8.83 18.97 -1.79
C TYR A 24 7.88 18.23 -2.73
N ALA A 25 7.23 17.16 -2.25
CA ALA A 25 6.28 16.39 -3.04
C ALA A 25 4.89 17.05 -3.03
N GLU A 26 4.10 16.85 -4.09
CA GLU A 26 2.72 17.33 -4.15
C GLU A 26 1.83 16.65 -3.13
N GLY A 27 2.15 15.42 -2.75
CA GLY A 27 1.53 14.71 -1.63
C GLY A 27 2.53 13.81 -0.94
N SER A 28 2.39 13.62 0.37
CA SER A 28 3.25 12.69 1.09
C SER A 28 2.60 12.16 2.37
N CYS A 29 2.98 10.95 2.75
CA CYS A 29 2.52 10.29 3.96
C CYS A 29 3.64 9.42 4.55
N LEU A 30 3.96 9.60 5.82
CA LEU A 30 4.77 8.66 6.58
C LEU A 30 3.83 7.70 7.30
N VAL A 31 3.93 6.43 6.94
CA VAL A 31 3.12 5.35 7.53
C VAL A 31 3.92 4.64 8.60
N ARG A 32 3.34 4.54 9.77
CA ARG A 32 3.82 3.64 10.84
C ARG A 32 2.76 2.60 11.14
N MET A 33 3.10 1.32 10.97
CA MET A 33 2.26 0.18 11.33
C MET A 33 3.07 -0.79 12.20
N GLY A 34 2.90 -0.69 13.50
CA GLY A 34 3.79 -1.35 14.44
C GLY A 34 5.25 -0.94 14.25
N GLY A 35 6.12 -1.93 14.01
CA GLY A 35 7.52 -1.72 13.69
C GLY A 35 7.82 -1.36 12.24
N THR A 36 6.82 -1.41 11.34
CA THR A 36 7.01 -1.04 9.92
C THR A 36 6.85 0.46 9.74
N LEU A 37 7.80 1.08 9.01
CA LEU A 37 7.83 2.51 8.69
C LEU A 37 8.11 2.71 7.21
N VAL A 38 7.19 3.38 6.50
CA VAL A 38 7.28 3.64 5.06
C VAL A 38 7.01 5.11 4.77
N LEU A 39 7.92 5.77 4.05
CA LEU A 39 7.68 7.09 3.49
C LEU A 39 7.10 6.92 2.08
N CYS A 40 5.92 7.49 1.86
CA CYS A 40 5.26 7.52 0.56
C CYS A 40 5.21 8.97 0.07
N THR A 41 5.68 9.23 -1.14
CA THR A 41 5.56 10.53 -1.80
C THR A 41 4.81 10.39 -3.12
N ALA A 42 4.18 11.48 -3.56
CA ALA A 42 3.50 11.58 -4.84
C ALA A 42 3.96 12.86 -5.54
N SER A 43 4.64 12.70 -6.67
CA SER A 43 5.14 13.81 -7.51
C SER A 43 4.30 13.93 -8.78
N VAL A 44 3.94 15.15 -9.15
CA VAL A 44 3.20 15.45 -10.40
C VAL A 44 4.17 15.94 -11.44
N GLU A 45 4.32 15.17 -12.52
CA GLU A 45 5.20 15.47 -13.65
C GLU A 45 4.37 15.82 -14.89
N ALA A 46 4.81 16.81 -15.67
CA ALA A 46 4.24 17.09 -16.98
C ALA A 46 4.63 15.98 -17.97
N GLY A 47 3.66 15.53 -18.78
CA GLY A 47 3.86 14.46 -19.75
C GLY A 47 3.45 13.08 -19.25
N VAL A 48 3.34 12.17 -20.21
CA VAL A 48 2.93 10.77 -19.99
C VAL A 48 3.84 9.83 -20.75
N PRO A 49 3.86 8.53 -20.41
CA PRO A 49 4.60 7.52 -21.19
C PRO A 49 4.26 7.56 -22.66
N GLY A 50 5.23 7.22 -23.53
CA GLY A 50 5.12 7.34 -24.99
C GLY A 50 3.87 6.69 -25.57
N TRP A 51 3.44 5.54 -25.06
CA TRP A 51 2.24 4.82 -25.50
C TRP A 51 0.93 5.54 -25.13
N ARG A 52 0.97 6.54 -24.26
CA ARG A 52 -0.20 7.32 -23.82
C ARG A 52 -0.20 8.76 -24.35
N LYS A 53 0.90 9.17 -24.98
CA LYS A 53 1.07 10.51 -25.52
C LYS A 53 0.06 10.81 -26.63
N GLY A 54 -0.53 12.00 -26.59
CA GLY A 54 -1.55 12.44 -27.57
C GLY A 54 -2.96 11.94 -27.26
N THR A 55 -3.18 11.24 -26.14
CA THR A 55 -4.51 10.77 -25.73
C THR A 55 -5.28 11.78 -24.88
N GLY A 56 -4.61 12.82 -24.37
CA GLY A 56 -5.18 13.77 -23.40
C GLY A 56 -5.37 13.18 -22.01
N GLN A 57 -4.92 11.94 -21.79
CA GLN A 57 -5.10 11.22 -20.52
C GLN A 57 -3.82 11.16 -19.71
N GLY A 58 -3.95 11.27 -18.40
CA GLY A 58 -2.85 11.14 -17.46
C GLY A 58 -2.48 9.70 -17.11
N TRP A 59 -1.47 9.54 -16.29
CA TRP A 59 -1.00 8.23 -15.82
C TRP A 59 -0.60 8.25 -14.35
N VAL A 60 -0.69 7.08 -13.68
CA VAL A 60 -0.15 6.87 -12.33
C VAL A 60 0.75 5.66 -12.34
N THR A 61 1.96 5.84 -11.83
CA THR A 61 2.96 4.78 -11.68
C THR A 61 3.52 4.79 -10.25
N ALA A 62 4.19 3.71 -9.87
CA ALA A 62 4.77 3.60 -8.55
C ALA A 62 6.15 2.95 -8.59
N GLU A 63 7.01 3.41 -7.70
CA GLU A 63 8.30 2.81 -7.36
C GLU A 63 8.28 2.38 -5.88
N TYR A 64 9.08 1.38 -5.56
CA TYR A 64 9.21 0.86 -4.22
C TYR A 64 10.66 0.49 -3.97
N ALA A 65 11.17 0.88 -2.81
CA ALA A 65 12.52 0.52 -2.39
C ALA A 65 12.59 0.28 -0.88
N MET A 66 13.63 -0.43 -0.45
CA MET A 66 13.95 -0.58 0.96
C MET A 66 15.32 0.00 1.25
N LEU A 67 15.44 0.77 2.34
CA LEU A 67 16.75 1.20 2.81
C LEU A 67 17.61 -0.02 3.20
N PRO A 68 18.92 0.03 3.00
CA PRO A 68 19.81 -1.09 3.36
C PRO A 68 19.68 -1.56 4.81
N ARG A 69 19.34 -0.67 5.72
CA ARG A 69 19.12 -0.95 7.14
C ARG A 69 17.66 -0.86 7.55
N ALA A 70 16.74 -1.05 6.61
CA ALA A 70 15.33 -1.24 6.94
C ALA A 70 15.09 -2.55 7.71
N THR A 71 15.99 -3.52 7.59
CA THR A 71 15.97 -4.82 8.29
C THR A 71 17.10 -4.92 9.31
N THR A 72 17.01 -5.90 10.21
CA THR A 72 18.06 -6.19 11.23
C THR A 72 19.42 -6.47 10.62
N GLU A 73 19.44 -7.17 9.49
CA GLU A 73 20.65 -7.36 8.69
C GLU A 73 20.67 -6.37 7.53
N ARG A 74 21.88 -5.89 7.18
CA ARG A 74 22.05 -4.95 6.08
C ARG A 74 21.87 -5.65 4.74
N THR A 75 20.89 -5.19 3.94
CA THR A 75 20.71 -5.62 2.55
C THR A 75 21.42 -4.66 1.58
N PRO A 76 22.02 -5.13 0.47
CA PRO A 76 22.57 -4.27 -0.55
C PRO A 76 21.51 -3.40 -1.21
N ARG A 77 21.88 -2.21 -1.71
CA ARG A 77 21.00 -1.44 -2.60
C ARG A 77 20.90 -2.13 -3.96
N GLU A 78 19.73 -2.15 -4.55
CA GLU A 78 19.50 -2.59 -5.93
C GLU A 78 20.08 -1.54 -6.90
N ARG A 79 21.31 -1.78 -7.38
CA ARG A 79 22.03 -0.82 -8.28
C ARG A 79 21.91 -1.16 -9.76
N GLN A 80 21.55 -2.40 -10.10
CA GLN A 80 21.49 -2.91 -11.48
C GLN A 80 20.02 -3.06 -11.96
N GLY A 81 19.10 -2.30 -11.38
CA GLY A 81 17.67 -2.39 -11.59
C GLY A 81 16.95 -3.13 -10.47
N ALA A 82 15.65 -2.96 -10.41
CA ALA A 82 14.80 -3.57 -9.40
C ALA A 82 14.74 -5.09 -9.57
N GLY A 83 14.80 -5.82 -8.46
CA GLY A 83 14.61 -7.27 -8.45
C GLY A 83 13.15 -7.67 -8.69
N GLY A 84 12.89 -8.96 -8.93
CA GLY A 84 11.54 -9.46 -9.21
C GLY A 84 10.51 -9.11 -8.15
N ARG A 85 10.88 -9.23 -6.85
CA ARG A 85 10.04 -8.84 -5.72
C ARG A 85 9.72 -7.32 -5.73
N THR A 86 10.71 -6.49 -5.99
CA THR A 86 10.54 -5.03 -6.06
C THR A 86 9.60 -4.66 -7.20
N HIS A 87 9.78 -5.24 -8.38
CA HIS A 87 8.86 -5.03 -9.52
C HIS A 87 7.44 -5.50 -9.23
N GLU A 88 7.27 -6.63 -8.57
CA GLU A 88 5.94 -7.12 -8.16
C GLU A 88 5.24 -6.11 -7.26
N ILE A 89 5.94 -5.60 -6.24
CA ILE A 89 5.38 -4.62 -5.28
C ILE A 89 5.07 -3.29 -5.97
N GLN A 90 5.94 -2.79 -6.84
CA GLN A 90 5.69 -1.58 -7.64
C GLN A 90 4.41 -1.72 -8.48
N ARG A 91 4.18 -2.90 -9.08
CA ARG A 91 2.97 -3.18 -9.85
C ARG A 91 1.73 -3.23 -8.97
N LEU A 92 1.82 -3.81 -7.77
CA LEU A 92 0.75 -3.83 -6.78
C LEU A 92 0.35 -2.41 -6.38
N ILE A 93 1.31 -1.58 -5.95
CA ILE A 93 1.06 -0.18 -5.55
C ILE A 93 0.45 0.60 -6.72
N GLY A 94 1.02 0.46 -7.92
CA GLY A 94 0.52 1.15 -9.10
C GLY A 94 -0.93 0.75 -9.47
N ARG A 95 -1.30 -0.53 -9.38
CA ARG A 95 -2.69 -0.98 -9.58
C ARG A 95 -3.62 -0.42 -8.53
N SER A 96 -3.21 -0.49 -7.27
CA SER A 96 -3.96 0.04 -6.13
C SER A 96 -4.22 1.54 -6.27
N ALA A 97 -3.20 2.30 -6.62
CA ALA A 97 -3.31 3.75 -6.86
C ALA A 97 -4.28 4.08 -8.00
N ARG A 98 -4.24 3.32 -9.10
CA ARG A 98 -5.18 3.51 -10.22
C ARG A 98 -6.62 3.17 -9.85
N ALA A 99 -6.85 2.22 -8.94
CA ALA A 99 -8.18 1.90 -8.42
C ALA A 99 -8.77 3.02 -7.52
N ALA A 100 -7.93 3.91 -7.00
CA ALA A 100 -8.37 5.08 -6.25
C ALA A 100 -8.90 6.21 -7.14
N LEU A 101 -8.69 6.14 -8.45
CA LEU A 101 -9.05 7.19 -9.38
C LEU A 101 -10.38 6.92 -10.07
N ARG A 102 -11.11 7.98 -10.38
CA ARG A 102 -12.34 7.99 -11.21
C ARG A 102 -12.07 7.68 -12.70
N GLY A 103 -10.80 7.83 -13.12
CA GLY A 103 -10.36 7.68 -14.50
C GLY A 103 -9.05 8.45 -14.71
N PHE A 104 -8.69 8.65 -15.95
CA PHE A 104 -7.41 9.26 -16.32
C PHE A 104 -7.57 10.63 -17.01
N ASP A 105 -8.76 11.24 -16.97
CA ASP A 105 -9.08 12.51 -17.66
C ASP A 105 -8.56 13.73 -16.86
N PHE A 106 -7.28 13.72 -16.53
CA PHE A 106 -6.59 14.80 -15.83
C PHE A 106 -5.42 15.40 -16.63
N GLY A 107 -5.53 15.33 -17.96
CA GLY A 107 -4.51 15.84 -18.86
C GLY A 107 -3.26 14.95 -18.90
N GLU A 108 -2.33 15.27 -19.80
CA GLU A 108 -1.09 14.50 -19.96
C GLU A 108 -0.09 14.80 -18.82
N HIS A 109 -0.44 14.38 -17.62
CA HIS A 109 0.41 14.40 -16.42
C HIS A 109 0.65 12.99 -15.92
N THR A 110 1.83 12.76 -15.37
CA THR A 110 2.13 11.52 -14.65
C THR A 110 2.21 11.82 -13.16
N ILE A 111 1.46 11.08 -12.34
CA ILE A 111 1.66 11.07 -10.89
C ILE A 111 2.56 9.86 -10.59
N ARG A 112 3.75 10.14 -10.06
CA ARG A 112 4.71 9.12 -9.64
C ARG A 112 4.65 8.97 -8.14
N LEU A 113 4.41 7.75 -7.69
CA LEU A 113 4.46 7.39 -6.28
C LEU A 113 5.80 6.74 -5.98
N ASP A 114 6.50 7.23 -4.96
CA ASP A 114 7.71 6.63 -4.45
C ASP A 114 7.46 6.17 -3.03
N CYS A 115 7.70 4.88 -2.75
CA CYS A 115 7.47 4.25 -1.47
C CYS A 115 8.78 3.66 -0.93
N ASP A 116 9.39 4.37 0.02
CA ASP A 116 10.66 4.00 0.64
C ASP A 116 10.43 3.39 2.03
N VAL A 117 10.80 2.12 2.18
CA VAL A 117 10.74 1.43 3.47
C VAL A 117 11.95 1.84 4.30
N LEU A 118 11.69 2.55 5.39
CA LEU A 118 12.69 3.00 6.36
C LEU A 118 12.98 1.93 7.40
N GLN A 119 11.95 1.19 7.82
CA GLN A 119 12.01 0.09 8.75
C GLN A 119 10.97 -0.98 8.38
N ALA A 120 11.36 -2.25 8.40
CA ALA A 120 10.54 -3.38 8.00
C ALA A 120 10.31 -4.35 9.17
N ASP A 121 9.04 -4.59 9.48
CA ASP A 121 8.57 -5.57 10.45
C ASP A 121 7.29 -6.26 9.94
N GLY A 122 7.35 -6.84 8.73
CA GLY A 122 6.18 -7.41 8.04
C GLY A 122 5.23 -6.35 7.46
N GLY A 123 4.45 -6.71 6.44
CA GLY A 123 3.43 -5.84 5.85
C GLY A 123 3.95 -4.57 5.17
N THR A 124 5.19 -4.53 4.68
CA THR A 124 5.76 -3.31 4.07
C THR A 124 5.02 -2.91 2.79
N ARG A 125 4.61 -3.87 1.95
CA ARG A 125 3.86 -3.61 0.71
C ARG A 125 2.45 -3.07 0.99
N THR A 126 1.79 -3.57 2.03
CA THR A 126 0.43 -3.14 2.40
C THR A 126 0.44 -1.77 3.08
N ALA A 127 1.44 -1.49 3.89
CA ALA A 127 1.70 -0.15 4.43
C ALA A 127 1.98 0.86 3.30
N ALA A 128 2.82 0.47 2.30
CA ALA A 128 3.10 1.31 1.14
C ALA A 128 1.84 1.64 0.33
N VAL A 129 0.96 0.66 0.05
CA VAL A 129 -0.33 0.91 -0.63
C VAL A 129 -1.18 1.90 0.15
N SER A 130 -1.31 1.71 1.47
CA SER A 130 -2.16 2.54 2.32
C SER A 130 -1.65 3.97 2.46
N GLY A 131 -0.33 4.16 2.55
CA GLY A 131 0.29 5.49 2.59
C GLY A 131 0.30 6.19 1.23
N ALA A 132 0.55 5.44 0.16
CA ALA A 132 0.50 5.95 -1.21
C ALA A 132 -0.89 6.50 -1.57
N ALA A 133 -1.98 5.90 -1.05
CA ALA A 133 -3.33 6.41 -1.25
C ALA A 133 -3.54 7.79 -0.62
N VAL A 134 -2.98 8.06 0.57
CA VAL A 134 -3.01 9.39 1.21
C VAL A 134 -2.18 10.40 0.41
N ALA A 135 -0.96 10.03 0.02
CA ALA A 135 -0.10 10.89 -0.79
C ALA A 135 -0.73 11.22 -2.15
N LEU A 136 -1.35 10.22 -2.80
CA LEU A 136 -2.06 10.39 -4.07
C LEU A 136 -3.25 11.35 -3.95
N ALA A 137 -4.02 11.26 -2.86
CA ALA A 137 -5.16 12.15 -2.62
C ALA A 137 -4.72 13.61 -2.61
N ASP A 138 -3.63 13.94 -1.92
CA ASP A 138 -3.06 15.28 -1.86
C ASP A 138 -2.52 15.75 -3.21
N ALA A 139 -1.77 14.90 -3.90
CA ALA A 139 -1.24 15.21 -5.23
C ALA A 139 -2.38 15.48 -6.25
N CYS A 140 -3.47 14.73 -6.19
CA CYS A 140 -4.64 14.93 -7.03
C CYS A 140 -5.33 16.28 -6.76
N VAL A 141 -5.43 16.69 -5.49
CA VAL A 141 -5.96 18.02 -5.12
C VAL A 141 -5.07 19.12 -5.67
N ARG A 142 -3.75 19.02 -5.53
CA ARG A 142 -2.80 20.02 -6.04
C ARG A 142 -2.81 20.08 -7.57
N LEU A 143 -2.83 18.92 -8.24
CA LEU A 143 -2.94 18.85 -9.70
C LEU A 143 -4.23 19.51 -10.19
N ALA A 144 -5.36 19.22 -9.57
CA ALA A 144 -6.63 19.85 -9.94
C ALA A 144 -6.58 21.38 -9.85
N GLY A 145 -5.96 21.91 -8.78
CA GLY A 145 -5.80 23.36 -8.60
C GLY A 145 -4.84 24.01 -9.56
N SER A 146 -3.70 23.37 -9.90
CA SER A 146 -2.65 23.94 -10.74
C SER A 146 -2.96 23.80 -12.24
N ALA A 147 -3.52 22.67 -12.68
CA ALA A 147 -3.81 22.40 -14.08
C ALA A 147 -5.26 22.73 -14.49
N GLY A 148 -6.12 23.14 -13.56
CA GLY A 148 -7.53 23.44 -13.85
C GLY A 148 -8.35 22.22 -14.28
N VAL A 149 -7.93 21.02 -13.92
CA VAL A 149 -8.62 19.77 -14.22
C VAL A 149 -9.49 19.35 -13.04
N LYS A 150 -10.48 18.50 -13.31
CA LYS A 150 -11.27 17.91 -12.23
C LYS A 150 -10.38 16.99 -11.38
N ASN A 151 -10.52 17.09 -10.05
CA ASN A 151 -9.81 16.16 -9.14
C ASN A 151 -10.10 14.71 -9.52
N PRO A 152 -9.06 13.94 -9.93
CA PRO A 152 -9.25 12.56 -10.34
C PRO A 152 -9.42 11.58 -9.18
N PHE A 153 -9.08 11.95 -7.96
CA PHE A 153 -9.22 11.07 -6.80
C PHE A 153 -10.70 10.80 -6.49
N GLU A 154 -11.07 9.54 -6.34
CA GLU A 154 -12.47 9.13 -6.15
C GLU A 154 -12.71 8.44 -4.81
N ARG A 155 -11.81 7.55 -4.43
CA ARG A 155 -12.02 6.69 -3.26
C ARG A 155 -10.72 6.31 -2.57
N LEU A 156 -10.80 6.00 -1.28
CA LEU A 156 -9.66 5.46 -0.54
C LEU A 156 -9.36 4.03 -0.98
N VAL A 157 -8.08 3.70 -0.91
CA VAL A 157 -7.58 2.32 -1.11
C VAL A 157 -6.65 1.99 0.05
N ALA A 158 -6.85 0.83 0.64
CA ALA A 158 -6.04 0.33 1.73
C ALA A 158 -5.65 -1.13 1.47
N ALA A 159 -4.57 -1.56 2.09
CA ALA A 159 -4.14 -2.94 2.03
C ALA A 159 -3.71 -3.45 3.40
N VAL A 160 -3.86 -4.74 3.60
CA VAL A 160 -3.42 -5.40 4.83
C VAL A 160 -2.91 -6.80 4.51
N SER A 161 -1.94 -7.27 5.29
CA SER A 161 -1.54 -8.67 5.27
C SER A 161 -2.47 -9.50 6.15
N VAL A 162 -2.75 -10.71 5.72
CA VAL A 162 -3.47 -11.74 6.48
C VAL A 162 -2.77 -13.07 6.25
N GLY A 163 -2.84 -13.97 7.18
CA GLY A 163 -2.22 -15.28 6.98
C GLY A 163 -2.71 -16.30 7.98
N ILE A 164 -2.20 -17.52 7.86
CA ILE A 164 -2.47 -18.61 8.80
C ILE A 164 -1.19 -18.94 9.54
N VAL A 165 -1.25 -18.83 10.87
CA VAL A 165 -0.14 -19.14 11.77
C VAL A 165 -0.66 -20.08 12.85
N ASP A 166 -0.04 -21.24 13.03
CA ASP A 166 -0.49 -22.32 13.93
C ASP A 166 -1.97 -22.69 13.69
N GLY A 167 -2.39 -22.80 12.40
CA GLY A 167 -3.75 -23.12 11.99
C GLY A 167 -4.79 -22.00 12.21
N GLU A 168 -4.40 -20.85 12.77
CA GLU A 168 -5.27 -19.72 13.07
C GLU A 168 -5.13 -18.60 12.05
N PRO A 169 -6.21 -18.13 11.38
CA PRO A 169 -6.18 -16.94 10.56
C PRO A 169 -5.90 -15.68 11.40
N ARG A 170 -4.91 -14.89 10.99
CA ARG A 170 -4.47 -13.67 11.68
C ARG A 170 -4.40 -12.48 10.73
N LEU A 171 -4.79 -11.33 11.26
CA LEU A 171 -4.72 -10.04 10.59
C LEU A 171 -3.38 -9.36 10.89
N ASP A 172 -2.81 -8.67 9.88
CA ASP A 172 -1.63 -7.81 10.02
C ASP A 172 -0.44 -8.53 10.66
N LEU A 173 0.16 -9.44 9.89
CA LEU A 173 1.30 -10.23 10.35
C LEU A 173 2.53 -9.32 10.54
N CYS A 174 3.18 -9.43 11.72
CA CYS A 174 4.53 -8.90 11.91
C CYS A 174 5.56 -9.87 11.28
N TYR A 175 6.81 -9.44 11.17
CA TYR A 175 7.86 -10.26 10.54
C TYR A 175 8.04 -11.65 11.17
N ALA A 176 7.92 -11.74 12.51
CA ALA A 176 8.06 -13.00 13.20
C ALA A 176 6.93 -14.00 12.88
N GLU A 177 5.72 -13.50 12.61
CA GLU A 177 4.57 -14.32 12.20
C GLU A 177 4.64 -14.66 10.70
N ASP A 178 4.95 -13.67 9.85
CA ASP A 178 5.11 -13.81 8.40
C ASP A 178 6.13 -14.91 8.03
N LYS A 179 7.27 -14.95 8.74
CA LYS A 179 8.34 -15.93 8.54
C LYS A 179 7.92 -17.39 8.77
N VAL A 180 6.93 -17.63 9.63
CA VAL A 180 6.46 -18.98 10.02
C VAL A 180 5.04 -19.26 9.55
N ALA A 181 4.44 -18.36 8.80
CA ALA A 181 3.09 -18.51 8.30
C ALA A 181 2.95 -19.72 7.37
N GLU A 182 1.91 -20.49 7.58
CA GLU A 182 1.51 -21.59 6.67
C GLU A 182 0.93 -21.02 5.37
N VAL A 183 0.25 -19.89 5.48
CA VAL A 183 -0.31 -19.11 4.37
C VAL A 183 0.01 -17.64 4.61
N ASP A 184 0.60 -16.99 3.61
CA ASP A 184 0.75 -15.54 3.55
C ASP A 184 -0.16 -14.99 2.45
N ALA A 185 -0.94 -13.97 2.79
CA ALA A 185 -1.79 -13.30 1.83
C ALA A 185 -1.81 -11.78 2.05
N ASN A 186 -1.97 -11.06 0.94
CA ASN A 186 -2.11 -9.61 0.94
C ASN A 186 -3.39 -9.25 0.22
N VAL A 187 -4.21 -8.43 0.85
CA VAL A 187 -5.52 -8.02 0.31
C VAL A 187 -5.55 -6.51 0.16
N VAL A 188 -5.87 -6.06 -1.03
CA VAL A 188 -6.09 -4.64 -1.35
C VAL A 188 -7.58 -4.40 -1.55
N VAL A 189 -8.10 -3.42 -0.84
CA VAL A 189 -9.52 -3.06 -0.84
C VAL A 189 -9.66 -1.59 -1.23
N ALA A 190 -10.61 -1.31 -2.13
CA ALA A 190 -11.10 0.03 -2.41
C ALA A 190 -12.39 0.26 -1.63
N GLU A 191 -12.50 1.42 -0.98
CA GLU A 191 -13.68 1.76 -0.18
C GLU A 191 -14.97 1.72 -1.02
N PRO A 192 -16.10 1.19 -0.47
CA PRO A 192 -16.26 0.70 0.90
C PRO A 192 -15.73 -0.73 1.13
N ASP A 193 -15.77 -1.63 0.15
CA ASP A 193 -15.48 -3.06 0.30
C ASP A 193 -15.06 -3.76 -1.02
N GLY A 194 -14.73 -2.97 -2.05
CA GLY A 194 -14.34 -3.48 -3.36
C GLY A 194 -12.95 -4.12 -3.33
N LEU A 195 -12.84 -5.41 -3.64
CA LEU A 195 -11.55 -6.08 -3.77
C LEU A 195 -10.81 -5.58 -5.02
N VAL A 196 -9.61 -5.03 -4.85
CA VAL A 196 -8.73 -4.61 -5.94
C VAL A 196 -7.77 -5.72 -6.31
N GLU A 197 -7.20 -6.37 -5.31
CA GLU A 197 -6.25 -7.47 -5.51
C GLU A 197 -6.23 -8.38 -4.29
N VAL A 198 -6.15 -9.68 -4.54
CA VAL A 198 -5.93 -10.71 -3.52
C VAL A 198 -4.75 -11.55 -3.97
N GLN A 199 -3.68 -11.53 -3.20
CA GLN A 199 -2.50 -12.39 -3.39
C GLN A 199 -2.45 -13.35 -2.20
N GLY A 200 -2.30 -14.64 -2.44
CA GLY A 200 -2.21 -15.63 -1.36
C GLY A 200 -1.37 -16.82 -1.79
N THR A 201 -0.49 -17.24 -0.90
CA THR A 201 0.44 -18.35 -1.12
C THR A 201 0.40 -19.30 0.07
N GLY A 202 0.22 -20.58 -0.21
CA GLY A 202 0.47 -21.63 0.78
C GLY A 202 1.96 -21.95 0.80
N GLU A 203 2.68 -21.48 1.81
CA GLU A 203 4.14 -21.58 1.89
C GLU A 203 4.62 -23.03 2.07
N HIS A 204 3.82 -23.86 2.73
CA HIS A 204 4.17 -25.25 3.04
C HIS A 204 3.11 -26.26 2.56
N GLY A 205 2.26 -25.88 1.59
CA GLY A 205 1.21 -26.74 1.09
C GLY A 205 0.03 -26.00 0.50
N THR A 206 -1.17 -26.48 0.79
CA THR A 206 -2.43 -25.92 0.28
C THR A 206 -3.28 -25.40 1.43
N PHE A 207 -4.16 -24.48 1.14
CA PHE A 207 -5.18 -24.01 2.08
C PHE A 207 -6.58 -24.14 1.48
N ALA A 208 -7.56 -24.34 2.36
CA ALA A 208 -8.93 -24.58 1.96
C ALA A 208 -9.63 -23.25 1.61
N ARG A 209 -10.67 -23.32 0.76
CA ARG A 209 -11.53 -22.19 0.43
C ARG A 209 -12.09 -21.48 1.68
N ALA A 210 -12.53 -22.24 2.68
CA ALA A 210 -13.06 -21.67 3.93
C ALA A 210 -11.99 -20.90 4.74
N GLN A 211 -10.69 -21.23 4.59
CA GLN A 211 -9.61 -20.47 5.19
C GLN A 211 -9.40 -19.14 4.45
N LEU A 212 -9.49 -19.14 3.12
CA LEU A 212 -9.47 -17.91 2.33
C LEU A 212 -10.61 -16.98 2.71
N ASP A 213 -11.83 -17.49 2.82
CA ASP A 213 -13.00 -16.70 3.17
C ASP A 213 -12.80 -16.00 4.53
N ARG A 214 -12.28 -16.72 5.56
CA ARG A 214 -11.96 -16.12 6.87
C ARG A 214 -10.86 -15.06 6.79
N MET A 215 -9.82 -15.29 5.99
CA MET A 215 -8.76 -14.28 5.78
C MET A 215 -9.31 -13.03 5.10
N LEU A 216 -10.23 -13.18 4.15
CA LEU A 216 -10.90 -12.04 3.49
C LEU A 216 -11.78 -11.26 4.48
N ASP A 217 -12.53 -11.94 5.35
CA ASP A 217 -13.33 -11.29 6.39
C ASP A 217 -12.46 -10.45 7.33
N LEU A 218 -11.31 -11.00 7.77
CA LEU A 218 -10.33 -10.27 8.57
C LEU A 218 -9.75 -9.08 7.82
N ALA A 219 -9.43 -9.25 6.53
CA ALA A 219 -8.87 -8.18 5.71
C ALA A 219 -9.86 -7.02 5.53
N LEU A 220 -11.14 -7.31 5.27
CA LEU A 220 -12.19 -6.29 5.15
C LEU A 220 -12.37 -5.52 6.47
N ALA A 221 -12.41 -6.23 7.59
CA ALA A 221 -12.48 -5.60 8.92
C ALA A 221 -11.24 -4.74 9.22
N GLY A 222 -10.05 -5.22 8.84
CA GLY A 222 -8.79 -4.49 9.02
C GLY A 222 -8.71 -3.25 8.14
N THR A 223 -9.05 -3.36 6.87
CA THR A 223 -9.01 -2.22 5.93
C THR A 223 -10.03 -1.14 6.28
N ALA A 224 -11.20 -1.49 6.83
CA ALA A 224 -12.15 -0.50 7.35
C ALA A 224 -11.53 0.41 8.43
N ARG A 225 -10.68 -0.15 9.31
CA ARG A 225 -9.93 0.64 10.31
C ARG A 225 -8.86 1.51 9.66
N ILE A 226 -8.19 1.01 8.61
CA ILE A 226 -7.20 1.79 7.85
C ILE A 226 -7.89 2.94 7.12
N PHE A 227 -9.06 2.74 6.51
CA PHE A 227 -9.85 3.82 5.90
C PHE A 227 -10.22 4.91 6.91
N ALA A 228 -10.61 4.54 8.12
CA ALA A 228 -10.88 5.52 9.18
C ALA A 228 -9.64 6.36 9.51
N ALA A 229 -8.46 5.74 9.58
CA ALA A 229 -7.20 6.44 9.80
C ALA A 229 -6.82 7.35 8.61
N GLN A 230 -7.01 6.89 7.36
CA GLN A 230 -6.78 7.69 6.14
C GLN A 230 -7.71 8.91 6.10
N ARG A 231 -9.01 8.74 6.39
CA ARG A 231 -9.95 9.88 6.49
C ARG A 231 -9.52 10.88 7.55
N SER A 232 -9.15 10.41 8.73
CA SER A 232 -8.65 11.28 9.80
C SER A 232 -7.41 12.06 9.36
N ALA A 233 -6.44 11.43 8.71
CA ALA A 233 -5.23 12.06 8.21
C ALA A 233 -5.53 13.11 7.11
N LEU A 234 -6.52 12.85 6.24
CA LEU A 234 -6.94 13.75 5.17
C LEU A 234 -7.88 14.87 5.64
N GLY A 235 -8.46 14.75 6.84
CA GLY A 235 -9.44 15.70 7.36
C GLY A 235 -10.83 15.53 6.74
N TRP A 236 -11.21 14.29 6.40
CA TRP A 236 -12.50 13.92 5.75
C TRP A 236 -13.48 13.29 6.75
#